data_326ebbcd926e539eed65122ef0084269
#
_entry.id   326ebbcd926e539eed65122ef0084269
#
_cell.length_a   1.000
_cell.length_b   1.000
_cell.length_c   1.000
_cell.angle_alpha   90.00
_cell.angle_beta   90.00
_cell.angle_gamma   90.00
#
_symmetry.space_group_name_H-M   'P 1'
#
loop_
_entity.id
_entity.type
_entity.pdbx_description
1 polymer ?
#
loop_
_entity_poly.entity_id
_entity_poly.type
_entity_poly.pdbx_seq_one_letter_code
_entity_poly.pdbx_strand_id
1 'polypeptide(L)'
;MLRPRRERGAGKRLLGTVFALSLLSVLMACHRSQPAVLTISAAASLTDAIQEIETSYRRDHPKVEVRNNFGSSGTLARQIEDGAPVDVFISAASKPMDELAARKLLAADSRRDLLRNSLVLIVPRDSKLGSIQQLTDSSVRVIALGDPAGVPAGQYGQQTLASMHLLDGVQSKLVLAKDVRQVLAYVETGNADAGFVYATDALMSPKAKVAATAPESTHDPIVYPAAAIANGRHANVAREFVEYLGSAQARAVFEKRGFTMALQ
;
A
#
# COMPACT_ATOMS: atom_id res chain seq x y z
N MET A 1 27.23 -2.20 -93.44
CA MET A 1 27.21 -1.24 -92.31
C MET A 1 26.24 -1.71 -91.26
N LEU A 2 26.71 -2.38 -90.22
CA LEU A 2 25.91 -2.94 -89.14
C LEU A 2 26.27 -2.15 -87.84
N ARG A 3 25.30 -1.55 -87.18
CA ARG A 3 25.48 -0.82 -85.91
C ARG A 3 25.31 -1.83 -84.75
N PRO A 4 26.09 -1.73 -83.64
CA PRO A 4 25.95 -2.61 -82.48
C PRO A 4 24.85 -2.09 -81.54
N ARG A 5 24.13 -3.04 -80.98
CA ARG A 5 23.04 -2.88 -80.00
C ARG A 5 23.66 -2.71 -78.63
N ARG A 6 23.36 -1.60 -77.95
CA ARG A 6 23.77 -1.33 -76.56
C ARG A 6 22.86 -2.06 -75.61
N GLU A 7 23.38 -3.04 -74.85
CA GLU A 7 22.75 -3.56 -73.66
C GLU A 7 23.10 -2.67 -72.46
N ARG A 8 22.10 -2.09 -71.83
CA ARG A 8 22.25 -1.34 -70.58
C ARG A 8 21.14 -1.75 -69.64
N GLY A 9 21.51 -2.23 -68.41
CA GLY A 9 20.72 -1.89 -67.23
C GLY A 9 20.04 -2.98 -66.45
N ALA A 10 20.65 -4.18 -66.24
CA ALA A 10 20.09 -5.17 -65.30
C ALA A 10 20.76 -5.15 -63.91
N GLY A 11 21.95 -4.55 -63.74
CA GLY A 11 22.72 -4.65 -62.47
C GLY A 11 22.35 -3.67 -61.35
N LYS A 12 21.71 -2.55 -61.69
CA LYS A 12 21.47 -1.50 -60.69
C LYS A 12 20.19 -1.67 -59.86
N ARG A 13 19.22 -2.49 -60.27
CA ARG A 13 17.95 -2.70 -59.54
C ARG A 13 18.05 -3.76 -58.46
N LEU A 14 18.99 -4.72 -58.54
CA LEU A 14 19.17 -5.77 -57.53
C LEU A 14 19.87 -5.25 -56.27
N LEU A 15 20.80 -4.28 -56.38
CA LEU A 15 21.51 -3.73 -55.21
C LEU A 15 20.62 -2.86 -54.32
N GLY A 16 19.64 -2.16 -54.93
CA GLY A 16 18.70 -1.31 -54.18
C GLY A 16 17.70 -2.09 -53.29
N THR A 17 17.28 -3.27 -53.76
CA THR A 17 16.29 -4.10 -53.08
C THR A 17 16.89 -4.82 -51.87
N VAL A 18 18.15 -5.26 -51.92
CA VAL A 18 18.85 -5.91 -50.82
C VAL A 18 19.15 -4.89 -49.69
N PHE A 19 19.48 -3.65 -50.03
CA PHE A 19 19.75 -2.60 -49.05
C PHE A 19 18.46 -2.13 -48.31
N ALA A 20 17.32 -2.10 -48.99
CA ALA A 20 16.03 -1.77 -48.39
C ALA A 20 15.50 -2.86 -47.43
N LEU A 21 15.74 -4.15 -47.74
CA LEU A 21 15.37 -5.24 -46.86
C LEU A 21 16.24 -5.32 -45.58
N SER A 22 17.53 -4.98 -45.67
CA SER A 22 18.42 -4.95 -44.49
C SER A 22 18.10 -3.79 -43.55
N LEU A 23 17.64 -2.64 -44.04
CA LEU A 23 17.24 -1.51 -43.23
C LEU A 23 15.92 -1.77 -42.48
N LEU A 24 14.99 -2.53 -43.06
CA LEU A 24 13.72 -2.89 -42.45
C LEU A 24 13.91 -3.91 -41.30
N SER A 25 14.91 -4.78 -41.39
CA SER A 25 15.24 -5.75 -40.35
C SER A 25 15.85 -5.11 -39.10
N VAL A 26 16.57 -4.00 -39.24
CA VAL A 26 17.17 -3.26 -38.11
C VAL A 26 16.12 -2.45 -37.35
N LEU A 27 15.06 -1.99 -38.02
CA LEU A 27 13.96 -1.26 -37.36
C LEU A 27 13.04 -2.15 -36.53
N MET A 28 12.98 -3.44 -36.80
CA MET A 28 12.22 -4.41 -35.96
C MET A 28 12.95 -4.85 -34.70
N ALA A 29 14.26 -4.67 -34.60
CA ALA A 29 15.06 -5.15 -33.46
C ALA A 29 15.04 -4.22 -32.21
N CYS A 30 14.40 -3.03 -32.28
CA CYS A 30 14.39 -2.05 -31.20
C CYS A 30 13.02 -1.84 -30.54
N HIS A 31 12.10 -2.81 -30.58
CA HIS A 31 10.98 -2.80 -29.66
C HIS A 31 11.47 -3.28 -28.28
N ARG A 32 12.24 -2.44 -27.58
CA ARG A 32 12.40 -2.58 -26.13
C ARG A 32 11.01 -2.40 -25.54
N SER A 33 10.38 -3.50 -25.15
CA SER A 33 9.15 -3.44 -24.36
C SER A 33 9.43 -2.53 -23.17
N GLN A 34 8.72 -1.40 -23.10
CA GLN A 34 8.84 -0.52 -21.95
C GLN A 34 8.50 -1.31 -20.68
N PRO A 35 9.23 -1.09 -19.58
CA PRO A 35 8.91 -1.75 -18.32
C PRO A 35 7.47 -1.45 -17.94
N ALA A 36 6.75 -2.46 -17.48
CA ALA A 36 5.41 -2.27 -16.91
C ALA A 36 5.55 -1.47 -15.61
N VAL A 37 4.79 -0.39 -15.48
CA VAL A 37 4.78 0.43 -14.25
C VAL A 37 3.61 0.01 -13.38
N LEU A 38 3.87 -0.80 -12.35
CA LEU A 38 2.88 -1.23 -11.38
C LEU A 38 2.67 -0.15 -10.32
N THR A 39 1.48 0.44 -10.27
CA THR A 39 1.13 1.45 -9.27
C THR A 39 0.39 0.78 -8.10
N ILE A 40 0.97 0.87 -6.91
CA ILE A 40 0.45 0.27 -5.67
C ILE A 40 -0.03 1.40 -4.75
N SER A 41 -1.31 1.36 -4.38
CA SER A 41 -1.85 2.17 -3.28
C SER A 41 -1.97 1.30 -2.03
N ALA A 42 -1.24 1.63 -0.96
CA ALA A 42 -1.20 0.82 0.25
C ALA A 42 -1.35 1.66 1.52
N ALA A 43 -1.96 1.08 2.54
CA ALA A 43 -2.07 1.69 3.86
C ALA A 43 -0.70 2.13 4.39
N ALA A 44 -0.64 3.32 5.02
CA ALA A 44 0.61 3.93 5.50
C ALA A 44 1.41 3.03 6.47
N SER A 45 0.72 2.19 7.25
CA SER A 45 1.35 1.20 8.14
C SER A 45 2.17 0.13 7.40
N LEU A 46 1.92 -0.08 6.10
CA LEU A 46 2.62 -1.06 5.28
C LEU A 46 3.88 -0.50 4.58
N THR A 47 4.17 0.79 4.73
CA THR A 47 5.24 1.46 3.97
C THR A 47 6.54 0.68 3.97
N ASP A 48 7.08 0.36 5.15
CA ASP A 48 8.38 -0.30 5.28
C ASP A 48 8.37 -1.76 4.79
N ALA A 49 7.24 -2.47 5.00
CA ALA A 49 7.09 -3.85 4.56
C ALA A 49 7.01 -3.94 3.03
N ILE A 50 6.17 -3.09 2.40
CA ILE A 50 6.00 -3.10 0.94
C ILE A 50 7.30 -2.68 0.24
N GLN A 51 8.01 -1.67 0.71
CA GLN A 51 9.30 -1.26 0.15
C GLN A 51 10.36 -2.38 0.22
N GLU A 52 10.39 -3.14 1.32
CA GLU A 52 11.29 -4.29 1.46
C GLU A 52 10.88 -5.44 0.52
N ILE A 53 9.57 -5.74 0.41
CA ILE A 53 9.01 -6.75 -0.51
C ILE A 53 9.29 -6.40 -1.96
N GLU A 54 9.12 -5.14 -2.36
CA GLU A 54 9.43 -4.67 -3.70
C GLU A 54 10.89 -4.94 -4.11
N THR A 55 11.81 -4.80 -3.19
CA THR A 55 13.23 -5.05 -3.48
C THR A 55 13.45 -6.50 -3.92
N SER A 56 12.74 -7.45 -3.32
CA SER A 56 12.78 -8.85 -3.71
C SER A 56 11.97 -9.10 -4.98
N TYR A 57 10.77 -8.55 -5.08
CA TYR A 57 9.91 -8.68 -6.27
C TYR A 57 10.60 -8.20 -7.55
N ARG A 58 11.23 -7.02 -7.52
CA ARG A 58 11.94 -6.45 -8.68
C ARG A 58 13.15 -7.26 -9.12
N ARG A 59 13.79 -8.02 -8.21
CA ARG A 59 14.86 -8.95 -8.57
C ARG A 59 14.36 -10.09 -9.45
N ASP A 60 13.16 -10.61 -9.11
CA ASP A 60 12.54 -11.70 -9.82
C ASP A 60 11.78 -11.21 -11.07
N HIS A 61 11.36 -9.93 -11.09
CA HIS A 61 10.60 -9.27 -12.16
C HIS A 61 11.31 -8.00 -12.67
N PRO A 62 12.50 -8.09 -13.30
CA PRO A 62 13.34 -6.92 -13.65
C PRO A 62 12.73 -6.00 -14.71
N LYS A 63 11.63 -6.41 -15.34
CA LYS A 63 10.86 -5.61 -16.32
C LYS A 63 9.70 -4.85 -15.70
N VAL A 64 9.52 -4.93 -14.37
CA VAL A 64 8.47 -4.23 -13.64
C VAL A 64 9.09 -3.10 -12.81
N GLU A 65 8.65 -1.87 -13.07
CA GLU A 65 8.87 -0.72 -12.19
C GLU A 65 7.71 -0.62 -11.22
N VAL A 66 7.98 -0.39 -9.94
CA VAL A 66 6.93 -0.22 -8.92
C VAL A 66 6.87 1.24 -8.50
N ARG A 67 5.65 1.78 -8.40
CA ARG A 67 5.35 3.11 -7.86
C ARG A 67 4.36 2.97 -6.71
N ASN A 68 4.71 3.54 -5.57
CA ASN A 68 3.89 3.50 -4.38
C ASN A 68 3.17 4.80 -4.10
N ASN A 69 1.94 4.67 -3.61
CA ASN A 69 1.16 5.72 -2.99
C ASN A 69 0.74 5.24 -1.60
N PHE A 70 1.35 5.79 -0.54
CA PHE A 70 1.03 5.43 0.84
C PHE A 70 0.13 6.48 1.49
N GLY A 71 -0.92 6.02 2.19
CA GLY A 71 -1.86 6.91 2.84
C GLY A 71 -2.88 6.17 3.69
N SER A 72 -3.92 6.87 4.16
CA SER A 72 -5.02 6.20 4.83
C SER A 72 -5.87 5.40 3.83
N SER A 73 -6.32 4.21 4.25
CA SER A 73 -7.05 3.31 3.36
C SER A 73 -8.32 3.92 2.78
N GLY A 74 -9.06 4.70 3.56
CA GLY A 74 -10.27 5.37 3.06
C GLY A 74 -9.96 6.48 2.05
N THR A 75 -8.87 7.24 2.24
CA THR A 75 -8.44 8.23 1.24
C THR A 75 -8.00 7.58 -0.06
N LEU A 76 -7.22 6.48 0.04
CA LEU A 76 -6.77 5.74 -1.13
C LEU A 76 -7.94 5.10 -1.89
N ALA A 77 -8.93 4.54 -1.17
CA ALA A 77 -10.13 4.00 -1.79
C ALA A 77 -10.91 5.07 -2.55
N ARG A 78 -11.13 6.26 -1.95
CA ARG A 78 -11.76 7.39 -2.64
C ARG A 78 -11.00 7.82 -3.90
N GLN A 79 -9.67 7.87 -3.85
CA GLN A 79 -8.86 8.17 -5.04
C GLN A 79 -9.08 7.14 -6.17
N ILE A 80 -9.21 5.85 -5.81
CA ILE A 80 -9.51 4.79 -6.79
C ILE A 80 -10.93 4.96 -7.36
N GLU A 81 -11.93 5.29 -6.52
CA GLU A 81 -13.29 5.61 -6.94
C GLU A 81 -13.34 6.80 -7.90
N ASP A 82 -12.50 7.81 -7.66
CA ASP A 82 -12.36 9.00 -8.50
C ASP A 82 -11.51 8.75 -9.77
N GLY A 83 -11.08 7.50 -10.00
CA GLY A 83 -10.39 7.10 -11.23
C GLY A 83 -8.87 7.27 -11.20
N ALA A 84 -8.24 7.35 -10.03
CA ALA A 84 -6.78 7.33 -9.93
C ALA A 84 -6.19 6.08 -10.60
N PRO A 85 -5.10 6.21 -11.38
CA PRO A 85 -4.50 5.10 -12.10
C PRO A 85 -3.71 4.18 -11.16
N VAL A 86 -4.42 3.31 -10.45
CA VAL A 86 -3.90 2.33 -9.50
C VAL A 86 -4.08 0.92 -10.06
N ASP A 87 -3.08 0.06 -9.88
CA ASP A 87 -3.12 -1.34 -10.29
C ASP A 87 -3.41 -2.28 -9.11
N VAL A 88 -2.86 -1.97 -7.91
CA VAL A 88 -3.04 -2.78 -6.68
C VAL A 88 -3.45 -1.88 -5.53
N PHE A 89 -4.43 -2.34 -4.76
CA PHE A 89 -4.83 -1.70 -3.50
C PHE A 89 -4.63 -2.64 -2.32
N ILE A 90 -4.02 -2.13 -1.24
CA ILE A 90 -3.80 -2.85 0.02
C ILE A 90 -4.32 -2.00 1.17
N SER A 91 -5.41 -2.44 1.78
CA SER A 91 -6.11 -1.71 2.85
C SER A 91 -5.71 -2.22 4.23
N ALA A 92 -5.81 -1.36 5.26
CA ALA A 92 -5.67 -1.74 6.68
C ALA A 92 -7.03 -2.00 7.35
N ALA A 93 -8.09 -2.16 6.55
CA ALA A 93 -9.42 -2.56 7.00
C ALA A 93 -10.21 -3.17 5.85
N SER A 94 -11.19 -4.03 6.17
CA SER A 94 -12.06 -4.64 5.17
C SER A 94 -12.99 -3.62 4.52
N LYS A 95 -13.54 -2.66 5.28
CA LYS A 95 -14.55 -1.71 4.81
C LYS A 95 -14.17 -0.95 3.52
N PRO A 96 -12.98 -0.29 3.39
CA PRO A 96 -12.62 0.37 2.14
C PRO A 96 -12.51 -0.59 0.94
N MET A 97 -12.09 -1.84 1.18
CA MET A 97 -12.02 -2.87 0.15
C MET A 97 -13.42 -3.33 -0.26
N ASP A 98 -14.36 -3.49 0.70
CA ASP A 98 -15.75 -3.88 0.45
C ASP A 98 -16.49 -2.81 -0.35
N GLU A 99 -16.24 -1.52 -0.07
CA GLU A 99 -16.80 -0.39 -0.82
C GLU A 99 -16.36 -0.43 -2.29
N LEU A 100 -15.08 -0.67 -2.57
CA LEU A 100 -14.58 -0.85 -3.93
C LEU A 100 -15.15 -2.10 -4.62
N ALA A 101 -15.30 -3.21 -3.88
CA ALA A 101 -15.91 -4.44 -4.39
C ALA A 101 -17.36 -4.22 -4.80
N ALA A 102 -18.16 -3.54 -3.96
CA ALA A 102 -19.56 -3.20 -4.23
C ALA A 102 -19.72 -2.36 -5.51
N ARG A 103 -18.72 -1.52 -5.81
CA ARG A 103 -18.64 -0.70 -7.04
C ARG A 103 -18.03 -1.44 -8.24
N LYS A 104 -17.67 -2.73 -8.09
CA LYS A 104 -17.02 -3.56 -9.12
C LYS A 104 -15.68 -2.99 -9.61
N LEU A 105 -14.97 -2.29 -8.73
CA LEU A 105 -13.65 -1.71 -9.01
C LEU A 105 -12.50 -2.67 -8.76
N LEU A 106 -12.75 -3.84 -8.14
CA LEU A 106 -11.75 -4.88 -7.95
C LEU A 106 -11.78 -5.88 -9.11
N ALA A 107 -10.61 -6.35 -9.53
CA ALA A 107 -10.51 -7.44 -10.48
C ALA A 107 -11.05 -8.73 -9.86
N ALA A 108 -11.88 -9.47 -10.61
CA ALA A 108 -12.50 -10.70 -10.11
C ALA A 108 -11.45 -11.67 -9.55
N ASP A 109 -11.78 -12.35 -8.45
CA ASP A 109 -10.97 -13.38 -7.80
C ASP A 109 -9.55 -12.95 -7.36
N SER A 110 -9.27 -11.63 -7.34
CA SER A 110 -7.96 -11.10 -6.94
C SER A 110 -7.86 -10.76 -5.45
N ARG A 111 -8.97 -10.60 -4.74
CA ARG A 111 -8.97 -10.24 -3.32
C ARG A 111 -8.40 -11.37 -2.46
N ARG A 112 -7.50 -11.00 -1.56
CA ARG A 112 -6.92 -11.88 -0.52
C ARG A 112 -6.88 -11.13 0.79
N ASP A 113 -7.34 -11.75 1.87
CA ASP A 113 -7.11 -11.24 3.22
C ASP A 113 -5.71 -11.70 3.65
N LEU A 114 -4.75 -10.79 3.64
CA LEU A 114 -3.32 -11.12 3.76
C LEU A 114 -2.84 -11.16 5.19
N LEU A 115 -3.18 -10.12 5.99
CA LEU A 115 -2.53 -9.88 7.28
C LEU A 115 -3.55 -9.54 8.35
N ARG A 116 -3.12 -9.75 9.61
CA ARG A 116 -3.76 -9.25 10.82
C ARG A 116 -2.81 -8.36 11.58
N ASN A 117 -3.36 -7.52 12.47
CA ASN A 117 -2.61 -6.63 13.32
C ASN A 117 -3.37 -6.42 14.65
N SER A 118 -2.76 -5.72 15.60
CA SER A 118 -3.39 -5.30 16.84
C SER A 118 -3.36 -3.79 16.96
N LEU A 119 -4.38 -3.21 17.56
CA LEU A 119 -4.41 -1.80 17.91
C LEU A 119 -3.73 -1.58 19.25
N VAL A 120 -2.85 -0.60 19.33
CA VAL A 120 -2.14 -0.25 20.57
C VAL A 120 -2.24 1.24 20.87
N LEU A 121 -2.27 1.57 22.15
CA LEU A 121 -2.04 2.91 22.65
C LEU A 121 -0.53 3.09 22.84
N ILE A 122 0.03 4.08 22.15
CA ILE A 122 1.42 4.48 22.32
C ILE A 122 1.53 5.81 23.08
N VAL A 123 2.65 5.97 23.76
CA VAL A 123 3.01 7.17 24.52
C VAL A 123 4.50 7.48 24.32
N PRO A 124 4.98 8.70 24.60
CA PRO A 124 6.41 8.98 24.68
C PRO A 124 7.13 8.01 25.63
N ARG A 125 8.39 7.69 25.36
CA ARG A 125 9.12 6.63 26.05
C ARG A 125 9.24 6.81 27.55
N ASP A 126 9.30 8.07 28.01
CA ASP A 126 9.39 8.48 29.42
C ASP A 126 8.05 8.65 30.13
N SER A 127 6.94 8.57 29.40
CA SER A 127 5.59 8.68 29.96
C SER A 127 5.30 7.58 30.99
N LYS A 128 4.54 7.92 32.01
CA LYS A 128 4.06 6.98 33.06
C LYS A 128 2.67 6.41 32.77
N LEU A 129 2.02 6.86 31.71
CA LEU A 129 0.71 6.36 31.30
C LEU A 129 0.84 4.89 30.87
N GLY A 130 0.01 4.01 31.46
CA GLY A 130 0.09 2.57 31.28
C GLY A 130 -1.24 1.89 30.93
N SER A 131 -2.33 2.65 30.77
CA SER A 131 -3.63 2.08 30.40
C SER A 131 -4.46 3.02 29.55
N ILE A 132 -5.45 2.48 28.82
CA ILE A 132 -6.39 3.28 28.02
C ILE A 132 -7.32 4.11 28.92
N GLN A 133 -7.69 3.59 30.10
CA GLN A 133 -8.53 4.30 31.08
C GLN A 133 -7.93 5.63 31.53
N GLN A 134 -6.60 5.68 31.66
CA GLN A 134 -5.90 6.88 32.10
C GLN A 134 -5.94 8.05 31.07
N LEU A 135 -6.47 7.82 29.87
CA LEU A 135 -6.66 8.89 28.89
C LEU A 135 -7.61 10.00 29.38
N THR A 136 -8.48 9.68 30.33
CA THR A 136 -9.37 10.68 30.97
C THR A 136 -8.67 11.56 32.01
N ASP A 137 -7.49 11.17 32.51
CA ASP A 137 -6.74 11.93 33.50
C ASP A 137 -6.45 13.35 33.01
N SER A 138 -6.41 14.31 33.93
CA SER A 138 -6.14 15.72 33.62
C SER A 138 -4.71 15.97 33.14
N SER A 139 -3.78 15.05 33.42
CA SER A 139 -2.40 15.06 32.94
C SER A 139 -2.28 14.76 31.44
N VAL A 140 -3.25 14.07 30.85
CA VAL A 140 -3.33 13.80 29.41
C VAL A 140 -4.11 14.94 28.77
N ARG A 141 -3.46 15.71 27.89
CA ARG A 141 -4.04 16.90 27.25
C ARG A 141 -4.34 16.69 25.78
N VAL A 142 -3.47 15.95 25.08
CA VAL A 142 -3.56 15.73 23.63
C VAL A 142 -3.45 14.23 23.33
N ILE A 143 -4.46 13.70 22.64
CA ILE A 143 -4.51 12.33 22.20
C ILE A 143 -4.58 12.34 20.67
N ALA A 144 -3.58 11.82 20.00
CA ALA A 144 -3.57 11.68 18.55
C ALA A 144 -4.40 10.48 18.11
N LEU A 145 -5.33 10.69 17.19
CA LEU A 145 -6.17 9.68 16.59
C LEU A 145 -6.20 9.88 15.08
N GLY A 146 -6.08 8.82 14.30
CA GLY A 146 -6.36 8.92 12.87
C GLY A 146 -7.79 9.42 12.66
N ASP A 147 -8.03 10.27 11.65
CA ASP A 147 -9.41 10.72 11.35
C ASP A 147 -10.32 9.51 11.07
N PRO A 148 -11.31 9.21 11.93
CA PRO A 148 -12.17 8.04 11.76
C PRO A 148 -12.94 8.03 10.44
N ALA A 149 -13.11 9.18 9.78
CA ALA A 149 -13.78 9.27 8.49
C ALA A 149 -12.99 8.60 7.34
N GLY A 150 -11.69 8.35 7.53
CA GLY A 150 -10.87 7.78 6.46
C GLY A 150 -9.68 6.94 6.92
N VAL A 151 -9.32 6.97 8.21
CA VAL A 151 -8.17 6.24 8.75
C VAL A 151 -8.64 5.03 9.55
N PRO A 152 -8.39 3.78 9.11
CA PRO A 152 -8.86 2.59 9.82
C PRO A 152 -8.41 2.51 11.28
N ALA A 153 -7.13 2.81 11.60
CA ALA A 153 -6.65 2.83 12.98
C ALA A 153 -7.42 3.85 13.85
N GLY A 154 -7.88 4.95 13.26
CA GLY A 154 -8.73 5.91 13.93
C GLY A 154 -10.13 5.39 14.18
N GLN A 155 -10.72 4.65 13.22
CA GLN A 155 -12.01 3.98 13.43
C GLN A 155 -11.93 2.97 14.58
N TYR A 156 -10.92 2.11 14.59
CA TYR A 156 -10.71 1.14 15.66
C TYR A 156 -10.46 1.80 17.03
N GLY A 157 -9.66 2.91 17.04
CA GLY A 157 -9.44 3.68 18.25
C GLY A 157 -10.73 4.33 18.78
N GLN A 158 -11.56 4.89 17.90
CA GLN A 158 -12.87 5.43 18.26
C GLN A 158 -13.82 4.34 18.77
N GLN A 159 -13.87 3.18 18.13
CA GLN A 159 -14.65 2.03 18.58
C GLN A 159 -14.20 1.59 19.98
N THR A 160 -12.88 1.47 20.19
CA THR A 160 -12.30 1.12 21.49
C THR A 160 -12.70 2.11 22.56
N LEU A 161 -12.54 3.41 22.33
CA LEU A 161 -12.93 4.45 23.29
C LEU A 161 -14.42 4.44 23.59
N ALA A 162 -15.27 4.22 22.58
CA ALA A 162 -16.71 4.14 22.75
C ALA A 162 -17.11 2.88 23.53
N SER A 163 -16.57 1.72 23.18
CA SER A 163 -16.83 0.44 23.85
C SER A 163 -16.42 0.46 25.33
N MET A 164 -15.35 1.19 25.64
CA MET A 164 -14.86 1.38 27.01
C MET A 164 -15.52 2.55 27.76
N HIS A 165 -16.51 3.22 27.15
CA HIS A 165 -17.21 4.39 27.71
C HIS A 165 -16.29 5.58 28.04
N LEU A 166 -15.19 5.75 27.27
CA LEU A 166 -14.21 6.81 27.47
C LEU A 166 -14.33 7.95 26.45
N LEU A 167 -15.04 7.73 25.32
CA LEU A 167 -15.05 8.65 24.18
C LEU A 167 -15.46 10.06 24.59
N ASP A 168 -16.55 10.23 25.33
CA ASP A 168 -17.04 11.54 25.75
C ASP A 168 -16.03 12.28 26.65
N GLY A 169 -15.37 11.54 27.55
CA GLY A 169 -14.37 12.10 28.47
C GLY A 169 -13.07 12.53 27.81
N VAL A 170 -12.79 12.04 26.61
CA VAL A 170 -11.56 12.40 25.87
C VAL A 170 -11.80 13.20 24.59
N GLN A 171 -13.07 13.44 24.21
CA GLN A 171 -13.43 14.11 22.95
C GLN A 171 -12.71 15.44 22.74
N SER A 172 -12.60 16.26 23.80
CA SER A 172 -11.94 17.58 23.74
C SER A 172 -10.41 17.49 23.65
N LYS A 173 -9.83 16.31 23.87
CA LYS A 173 -8.39 16.04 23.82
C LYS A 173 -7.94 15.45 22.47
N LEU A 174 -8.89 15.06 21.61
CA LEU A 174 -8.58 14.38 20.35
C LEU A 174 -8.03 15.36 19.31
N VAL A 175 -6.88 15.01 18.74
CA VAL A 175 -6.31 15.67 17.55
C VAL A 175 -6.28 14.64 16.42
N LEU A 176 -6.96 14.98 15.32
CA LEU A 176 -7.11 14.09 14.19
C LEU A 176 -5.90 14.16 13.26
N ALA A 177 -5.42 13.00 12.86
CA ALA A 177 -4.31 12.80 11.93
C ALA A 177 -4.80 12.22 10.59
N LYS A 178 -4.13 12.59 9.50
CA LYS A 178 -4.48 12.14 8.15
C LYS A 178 -4.21 10.64 7.91
N ASP A 179 -3.32 10.03 8.68
CA ASP A 179 -2.96 8.62 8.64
C ASP A 179 -2.29 8.18 9.96
N VAL A 180 -2.06 6.87 10.12
CA VAL A 180 -1.49 6.28 11.33
C VAL A 180 -0.04 6.69 11.57
N ARG A 181 0.74 6.97 10.52
CA ARG A 181 2.14 7.41 10.65
C ARG A 181 2.24 8.83 11.17
N GLN A 182 1.27 9.68 10.85
CA GLN A 182 1.18 11.02 11.45
C GLN A 182 0.82 10.93 12.94
N VAL A 183 -0.04 9.98 13.36
CA VAL A 183 -0.30 9.72 14.80
C VAL A 183 1.01 9.37 15.51
N LEU A 184 1.78 8.41 14.97
CA LEU A 184 3.07 8.03 15.52
C LEU A 184 4.01 9.23 15.65
N ALA A 185 4.13 10.04 14.60
CA ALA A 185 4.98 11.23 14.58
C ALA A 185 4.57 12.27 15.65
N TYR A 186 3.28 12.47 15.90
CA TYR A 186 2.82 13.39 16.96
C TYR A 186 3.27 12.93 18.34
N VAL A 187 3.21 11.63 18.63
CA VAL A 187 3.69 11.07 19.90
C VAL A 187 5.21 11.15 20.00
N GLU A 188 5.95 10.79 18.93
CA GLU A 188 7.41 10.83 18.90
C GLU A 188 8.01 12.21 19.09
N THR A 189 7.28 13.26 18.68
CA THR A 189 7.71 14.66 18.76
C THR A 189 7.18 15.37 20.00
N GLY A 190 6.39 14.69 20.86
CA GLY A 190 5.78 15.27 22.04
C GLY A 190 4.61 16.22 21.75
N ASN A 191 4.10 16.21 20.51
CA ASN A 191 2.90 16.98 20.13
C ASN A 191 1.60 16.29 20.59
N ALA A 192 1.69 15.03 21.02
CA ALA A 192 0.61 14.30 21.66
C ALA A 192 1.15 13.48 22.85
N ASP A 193 0.37 13.44 23.93
CA ASP A 193 0.69 12.68 25.14
C ASP A 193 0.45 11.18 24.93
N ALA A 194 -0.45 10.83 24.01
CA ALA A 194 -0.77 9.45 23.63
C ALA A 194 -1.34 9.39 22.21
N GLY A 195 -1.37 8.19 21.61
CA GLY A 195 -2.01 7.99 20.30
C GLY A 195 -2.32 6.53 20.02
N PHE A 196 -3.34 6.29 19.18
CA PHE A 196 -3.68 4.93 18.73
C PHE A 196 -3.02 4.63 17.38
N VAL A 197 -2.21 3.57 17.36
CA VAL A 197 -1.52 3.06 16.16
C VAL A 197 -1.62 1.54 16.12
N TYR A 198 -1.12 0.92 15.06
CA TYR A 198 -0.96 -0.53 15.04
C TYR A 198 0.31 -0.95 15.79
N ALA A 199 0.32 -2.19 16.31
CA ALA A 199 1.49 -2.76 16.98
C ALA A 199 2.73 -2.71 16.09
N THR A 200 2.57 -2.93 14.79
CA THR A 200 3.66 -2.86 13.80
C THR A 200 4.25 -1.45 13.67
N ASP A 201 3.44 -0.39 13.78
CA ASP A 201 3.94 0.98 13.78
C ASP A 201 4.75 1.29 15.05
N ALA A 202 4.27 0.80 16.20
CA ALA A 202 4.96 0.98 17.48
C ALA A 202 6.34 0.31 17.50
N LEU A 203 6.50 -0.86 16.86
CA LEU A 203 7.78 -1.56 16.75
C LEU A 203 8.85 -0.75 15.98
N MET A 204 8.44 0.15 15.10
CA MET A 204 9.34 0.96 14.30
C MET A 204 9.90 2.18 15.06
N SER A 205 9.30 2.52 16.21
CA SER A 205 9.64 3.73 16.94
C SER A 205 10.61 3.50 18.08
N PRO A 206 11.79 4.14 18.09
CA PRO A 206 12.65 4.15 19.28
C PRO A 206 12.21 5.19 20.32
N LYS A 207 11.32 6.14 19.97
CA LYS A 207 10.92 7.28 20.81
C LYS A 207 9.59 7.08 21.51
N ALA A 208 8.74 6.20 21.00
CA ALA A 208 7.49 5.81 21.62
C ALA A 208 7.58 4.41 22.25
N LYS A 209 6.65 4.12 23.14
CA LYS A 209 6.42 2.77 23.69
C LYS A 209 4.93 2.46 23.71
N VAL A 210 4.61 1.17 23.67
CA VAL A 210 3.25 0.68 23.89
C VAL A 210 2.91 0.83 25.37
N ALA A 211 1.85 1.57 25.67
CA ALA A 211 1.28 1.71 27.01
C ALA A 211 0.22 0.61 27.27
N ALA A 212 -0.60 0.30 26.27
CA ALA A 212 -1.62 -0.73 26.35
C ALA A 212 -1.99 -1.27 24.96
N THR A 213 -2.43 -2.52 24.91
CA THR A 213 -3.08 -3.09 23.72
C THR A 213 -4.60 -2.95 23.88
N ALA A 214 -5.29 -2.50 22.85
CA ALA A 214 -6.75 -2.46 22.85
C ALA A 214 -7.30 -3.89 22.85
N PRO A 215 -8.26 -4.22 23.74
CA PRO A 215 -8.89 -5.53 23.71
C PRO A 215 -9.61 -5.77 22.37
N GLU A 216 -9.42 -6.94 21.77
CA GLU A 216 -10.02 -7.28 20.46
C GLU A 216 -11.56 -7.18 20.45
N SER A 217 -12.20 -7.38 21.62
CA SER A 217 -13.65 -7.24 21.79
C SER A 217 -14.16 -5.80 21.71
N THR A 218 -13.27 -4.79 21.68
CA THR A 218 -13.63 -3.36 21.70
C THR A 218 -13.70 -2.72 20.33
N HIS A 219 -13.28 -3.42 19.29
CA HIS A 219 -13.26 -2.94 17.91
C HIS A 219 -13.44 -4.09 16.91
N ASP A 220 -13.75 -3.76 15.67
CA ASP A 220 -13.82 -4.74 14.60
C ASP A 220 -12.47 -5.43 14.36
N PRO A 221 -12.46 -6.67 13.81
CA PRO A 221 -11.21 -7.36 13.48
C PRO A 221 -10.33 -6.57 12.53
N ILE A 222 -9.04 -6.47 12.86
CA ILE A 222 -8.06 -5.77 12.03
C ILE A 222 -7.51 -6.71 10.98
N VAL A 223 -8.01 -6.59 9.75
CA VAL A 223 -7.62 -7.39 8.60
C VAL A 223 -7.09 -6.47 7.51
N TYR A 224 -6.04 -6.90 6.83
CA TYR A 224 -5.44 -6.20 5.69
C TYR A 224 -5.71 -6.98 4.40
N PRO A 225 -6.78 -6.64 3.67
CA PRO A 225 -7.02 -7.20 2.36
C PRO A 225 -6.18 -6.51 1.29
N ALA A 226 -5.77 -7.28 0.27
CA ALA A 226 -5.18 -6.80 -0.96
C ALA A 226 -6.00 -7.25 -2.17
N ALA A 227 -6.04 -6.44 -3.22
CA ALA A 227 -6.66 -6.79 -4.48
C ALA A 227 -6.04 -6.03 -5.67
N ALA A 228 -6.12 -6.61 -6.85
CA ALA A 228 -5.88 -5.91 -8.10
C ALA A 228 -7.12 -5.07 -8.47
N ILE A 229 -6.89 -3.90 -9.08
CA ILE A 229 -7.96 -2.99 -9.54
C ILE A 229 -8.41 -3.41 -10.94
N ALA A 230 -9.73 -3.43 -11.17
CA ALA A 230 -10.34 -3.96 -12.40
C ALA A 230 -9.87 -3.22 -13.67
N ASN A 231 -9.74 -1.90 -13.60
CA ASN A 231 -9.33 -1.03 -14.70
C ASN A 231 -7.84 -0.65 -14.64
N GLY A 232 -7.03 -1.38 -13.85
CA GLY A 232 -5.59 -1.20 -13.79
C GLY A 232 -4.93 -1.41 -15.15
N ARG A 233 -3.91 -0.62 -15.45
CA ARG A 233 -3.22 -0.68 -16.76
C ARG A 233 -2.48 -2.00 -16.98
N HIS A 234 -2.06 -2.64 -15.89
CA HIS A 234 -1.23 -3.86 -15.89
C HIS A 234 -1.90 -5.00 -15.12
N ALA A 235 -3.14 -5.33 -15.47
CA ALA A 235 -3.99 -6.28 -14.72
C ALA A 235 -3.32 -7.64 -14.39
N ASN A 236 -2.56 -8.22 -15.32
CA ASN A 236 -1.86 -9.49 -15.07
C ASN A 236 -0.73 -9.31 -14.06
N VAL A 237 0.10 -8.26 -14.21
CA VAL A 237 1.19 -7.95 -13.28
C VAL A 237 0.64 -7.62 -11.88
N ALA A 238 -0.50 -6.93 -11.82
CA ALA A 238 -1.18 -6.63 -10.56
C ALA A 238 -1.64 -7.91 -9.84
N ARG A 239 -2.22 -8.89 -10.57
CA ARG A 239 -2.62 -10.18 -9.99
C ARG A 239 -1.40 -10.97 -9.50
N GLU A 240 -0.34 -11.06 -10.31
CA GLU A 240 0.92 -11.69 -9.93
C GLU A 240 1.52 -11.08 -8.67
N PHE A 241 1.47 -9.75 -8.55
CA PHE A 241 1.96 -9.07 -7.34
C PHE A 241 1.10 -9.39 -6.11
N VAL A 242 -0.23 -9.40 -6.24
CA VAL A 242 -1.14 -9.79 -5.14
C VAL A 242 -0.87 -11.23 -4.70
N GLU A 243 -0.63 -12.14 -5.64
CA GLU A 243 -0.24 -13.52 -5.33
C GLU A 243 1.13 -13.59 -4.66
N TYR A 244 2.11 -12.80 -5.15
CA TYR A 244 3.44 -12.72 -4.57
C TYR A 244 3.42 -12.25 -3.11
N LEU A 245 2.49 -11.38 -2.72
CA LEU A 245 2.32 -10.97 -1.32
C LEU A 245 2.01 -12.15 -0.37
N GLY A 246 1.48 -13.27 -0.90
CA GLY A 246 1.28 -14.53 -0.17
C GLY A 246 2.49 -15.48 -0.18
N SER A 247 3.56 -15.16 -0.91
CA SER A 247 4.75 -16.01 -1.03
C SER A 247 5.52 -16.13 0.29
N ALA A 248 6.38 -17.14 0.39
CA ALA A 248 7.26 -17.34 1.56
C ALA A 248 8.20 -16.13 1.78
N GLN A 249 8.67 -15.50 0.71
CA GLN A 249 9.53 -14.32 0.78
C GLN A 249 8.79 -13.11 1.37
N ALA A 250 7.59 -12.82 0.85
CA ALA A 250 6.79 -11.70 1.35
C ALA A 250 6.31 -11.95 2.79
N ARG A 251 5.91 -13.19 3.11
CA ARG A 251 5.53 -13.61 4.47
C ARG A 251 6.65 -13.34 5.47
N ALA A 252 7.90 -13.74 5.16
CA ALA A 252 9.04 -13.51 6.04
C ALA A 252 9.26 -12.02 6.34
N VAL A 253 9.03 -11.13 5.36
CA VAL A 253 9.12 -9.68 5.56
C VAL A 253 7.98 -9.19 6.45
N PHE A 254 6.73 -9.61 6.21
CA PHE A 254 5.60 -9.22 7.03
C PHE A 254 5.78 -9.65 8.50
N GLU A 255 6.16 -10.91 8.75
CA GLU A 255 6.38 -11.44 10.09
C GLU A 255 7.55 -10.71 10.79
N LYS A 256 8.66 -10.45 10.09
CA LYS A 256 9.77 -9.63 10.59
C LYS A 256 9.33 -8.22 11.02
N ARG A 257 8.33 -7.65 10.34
CA ARG A 257 7.74 -6.34 10.63
C ARG A 257 6.61 -6.39 11.66
N GLY A 258 6.33 -7.57 12.25
CA GLY A 258 5.36 -7.76 13.32
C GLY A 258 3.93 -8.00 12.86
N PHE A 259 3.69 -8.15 11.56
CA PHE A 259 2.38 -8.58 11.07
C PHE A 259 2.17 -10.08 11.29
N THR A 260 0.92 -10.49 11.48
CA THR A 260 0.52 -11.90 11.46
C THR A 260 -0.18 -12.19 10.14
N MET A 261 0.15 -13.32 9.50
CA MET A 261 -0.56 -13.73 8.29
C MET A 261 -2.00 -14.09 8.63
N ALA A 262 -2.96 -13.64 7.83
CA ALA A 262 -4.33 -14.12 7.93
C ALA A 262 -4.34 -15.61 7.53
N LEU A 263 -5.02 -16.45 8.31
CA LEU A 263 -5.24 -17.84 7.93
C LEU A 263 -6.09 -17.85 6.65
N GLN A 264 -5.57 -18.49 5.62
CA GLN A 264 -6.32 -18.76 4.38
C GLN A 264 -7.30 -19.90 4.61
#